data_5efede6c11b026052e0f7a73a6046e51
#
_entry.id   5efede6c11b026052e0f7a73a6046e51
#
_cell.length_a   1.000
_cell.length_b   1.000
_cell.length_c   1.000
_cell.angle_alpha   90.00
_cell.angle_beta   90.00
_cell.angle_gamma   90.00
#
_symmetry.space_group_name_H-M   'P 1'
#
loop_
_entity.id
_entity.type
_entity.pdbx_description
1 polymer ?
#
loop_
_entity_poly.entity_id
_entity_poly.type
_entity_poly.pdbx_seq_one_letter_code
_entity_poly.pdbx_strand_id
1 'polypeptide(L)'
;MQPKRTGFIILIAVILFGFILPSCSAQQGQSITALSAREASNLIEKHKGDPDFVILDIRTPGEYQSGHLKDATMIDYYSKSFVDEIERLDKKKSYLVYCRSGNRSARSMDLFNKLQFQKIYHLSSGINSWISEGLPLVK
;
A
#
# COMPACT_ATOMS: atom_id res chain seq x y z
N MET A 1 23.54 69.13 49.14
CA MET A 1 23.27 69.08 47.75
C MET A 1 23.58 67.66 47.26
N GLN A 2 22.59 66.76 47.16
CA GLN A 2 22.75 65.36 46.77
C GLN A 2 22.13 65.18 45.40
N PRO A 3 22.81 64.57 44.38
CA PRO A 3 22.18 64.27 43.09
C PRO A 3 21.40 62.97 43.16
N LYS A 4 20.16 63.01 42.70
CA LYS A 4 19.26 61.93 42.55
C LYS A 4 19.77 60.91 41.50
N ARG A 5 20.01 59.68 41.93
CA ARG A 5 20.33 58.54 41.02
C ARG A 5 19.01 58.02 40.42
N THR A 6 18.79 58.33 39.17
CA THR A 6 17.69 57.74 38.35
C THR A 6 18.08 56.33 37.92
N GLY A 7 17.45 55.36 38.53
CA GLY A 7 17.62 53.97 38.12
C GLY A 7 16.93 53.72 36.80
N PHE A 8 17.69 53.31 35.77
CA PHE A 8 17.23 52.93 34.48
C PHE A 8 16.92 51.40 34.52
N ILE A 9 15.64 51.07 34.62
CA ILE A 9 15.21 49.67 34.57
C ILE A 9 15.19 49.25 33.10
N ILE A 10 16.19 48.44 32.70
CA ILE A 10 16.21 47.80 31.38
C ILE A 10 15.30 46.59 31.45
N LEU A 11 14.13 46.70 30.82
CA LEU A 11 13.18 45.60 30.66
C LEU A 11 13.65 44.73 29.47
N ILE A 12 14.33 43.62 29.79
CA ILE A 12 14.74 42.64 28.76
C ILE A 12 13.51 41.82 28.39
N ALA A 13 12.87 42.18 27.29
CA ALA A 13 11.84 41.35 26.67
C ALA A 13 12.48 40.13 25.99
N VAL A 14 12.44 38.98 26.64
CA VAL A 14 12.84 37.71 26.04
C VAL A 14 11.74 37.31 25.05
N ILE A 15 11.96 37.59 23.76
CA ILE A 15 11.12 37.10 22.67
C ILE A 15 11.45 35.61 22.46
N LEU A 16 10.64 34.75 23.04
CA LEU A 16 10.62 33.31 22.69
C LEU A 16 10.13 33.16 21.26
N PHE A 17 11.05 33.17 20.32
CA PHE A 17 10.77 32.83 18.93
C PHE A 17 10.57 31.30 18.86
N GLY A 18 9.31 30.89 19.01
CA GLY A 18 8.91 29.47 18.84
C GLY A 18 9.26 28.99 17.42
N PHE A 19 10.31 28.21 17.31
CA PHE A 19 10.65 27.50 16.07
C PHE A 19 9.57 26.46 15.81
N ILE A 20 8.52 26.83 15.05
CA ILE A 20 7.57 25.88 14.48
C ILE A 20 8.31 25.17 13.36
N LEU A 21 8.90 24.00 13.67
CA LEU A 21 9.41 23.11 12.64
C LEU A 21 8.21 22.66 11.80
N PRO A 22 8.20 22.90 10.47
CA PRO A 22 7.19 22.28 9.62
C PRO A 22 7.38 20.79 9.71
N SER A 23 6.42 20.09 10.32
CA SER A 23 6.31 18.63 10.26
C SER A 23 6.06 18.29 8.79
N CYS A 24 7.13 17.96 8.07
CA CYS A 24 7.04 17.44 6.72
C CYS A 24 6.46 16.05 6.82
N SER A 25 5.12 15.94 6.90
CA SER A 25 4.41 14.70 6.65
C SER A 25 4.70 14.36 5.19
N ALA A 26 5.69 13.49 4.96
CA ALA A 26 5.89 12.90 3.66
C ALA A 26 4.57 12.20 3.29
N GLN A 27 3.78 12.85 2.46
CA GLN A 27 2.59 12.31 1.86
C GLN A 27 3.09 11.18 0.96
N GLN A 28 3.06 9.94 1.47
CA GLN A 28 3.34 8.77 0.66
C GLN A 28 2.25 8.72 -0.41
N GLY A 29 2.59 9.21 -1.60
CA GLY A 29 1.69 9.20 -2.74
C GLY A 29 1.28 7.77 -3.06
N GLN A 30 0.01 7.58 -3.42
CA GLN A 30 -0.48 6.31 -3.95
C GLN A 30 0.38 5.84 -5.11
N SER A 31 0.73 4.56 -5.12
CA SER A 31 1.48 3.96 -6.22
C SER A 31 0.83 2.66 -6.69
N ILE A 32 0.57 2.56 -7.99
CA ILE A 32 0.17 1.33 -8.67
C ILE A 32 1.28 0.97 -9.64
N THR A 33 1.87 -0.21 -9.44
CA THR A 33 3.00 -0.69 -10.25
C THR A 33 2.64 -2.00 -10.92
N ALA A 34 2.67 -2.05 -12.24
CA ALA A 34 2.49 -3.29 -13.00
C ALA A 34 3.79 -4.11 -12.98
N LEU A 35 3.65 -5.40 -12.74
CA LEU A 35 4.77 -6.35 -12.65
C LEU A 35 4.57 -7.52 -13.60
N SER A 36 5.66 -8.04 -14.15
CA SER A 36 5.76 -9.36 -14.74
C SER A 36 5.73 -10.46 -13.66
N ALA A 37 5.56 -11.72 -14.06
CA ALA A 37 5.56 -12.84 -13.12
C ALA A 37 6.91 -12.97 -12.38
N ARG A 38 8.03 -12.73 -13.06
CA ARG A 38 9.36 -12.79 -12.46
C ARG A 38 9.59 -11.68 -11.43
N GLU A 39 9.18 -10.47 -11.75
CA GLU A 39 9.27 -9.34 -10.81
C GLU A 39 8.38 -9.56 -9.59
N ALA A 40 7.17 -10.07 -9.79
CA ALA A 40 6.25 -10.40 -8.69
C ALA A 40 6.81 -11.52 -7.80
N SER A 41 7.45 -12.56 -8.39
CA SER A 41 8.13 -13.62 -7.63
C SER A 41 9.26 -13.06 -6.76
N ASN A 42 10.10 -12.20 -7.32
CA ASN A 42 11.17 -11.54 -6.57
C ASN A 42 10.62 -10.64 -5.45
N LEU A 43 9.50 -9.95 -5.71
CA LEU A 43 8.84 -9.11 -4.72
C LEU A 43 8.31 -9.95 -3.55
N ILE A 44 7.67 -11.09 -3.82
CA ILE A 44 7.19 -12.02 -2.79
C ILE A 44 8.34 -12.51 -1.90
N GLU A 45 9.45 -12.94 -2.50
CA GLU A 45 10.62 -13.39 -1.72
C GLU A 45 11.21 -12.25 -0.86
N LYS A 46 11.27 -11.03 -1.39
CA LYS A 46 11.74 -9.86 -0.64
C LYS A 46 10.87 -9.53 0.58
N HIS A 47 9.56 -9.76 0.48
CA HIS A 47 8.57 -9.48 1.53
C HIS A 47 8.16 -10.74 2.32
N LYS A 48 8.96 -11.81 2.25
CA LYS A 48 8.66 -13.05 2.96
C LYS A 48 8.62 -12.82 4.48
N GLY A 49 7.46 -13.13 5.08
CA GLY A 49 7.23 -12.92 6.51
C GLY A 49 6.88 -11.48 6.89
N ASP A 50 6.71 -10.58 5.93
CA ASP A 50 6.29 -9.21 6.16
C ASP A 50 4.76 -9.16 6.34
N PRO A 51 4.22 -8.82 7.53
CA PRO A 51 2.79 -8.77 7.77
C PRO A 51 2.08 -7.63 7.04
N ASP A 52 2.85 -6.66 6.52
CA ASP A 52 2.31 -5.51 5.79
C ASP A 52 2.34 -5.72 4.27
N PHE A 53 2.75 -6.89 3.80
CA PHE A 53 2.66 -7.31 2.40
C PHE A 53 1.64 -8.43 2.23
N VAL A 54 0.62 -8.21 1.41
CA VAL A 54 -0.49 -9.13 1.20
C VAL A 54 -0.58 -9.53 -0.28
N ILE A 55 -0.66 -10.83 -0.55
CA ILE A 55 -0.95 -11.36 -1.90
C ILE A 55 -2.47 -11.52 -1.99
N LEU A 56 -3.10 -10.87 -2.98
CA LEU A 56 -4.54 -10.83 -3.14
C LEU A 56 -4.96 -11.48 -4.47
N ASP A 57 -5.58 -12.65 -4.37
CA ASP A 57 -6.20 -13.34 -5.50
C ASP A 57 -7.65 -12.86 -5.66
N ILE A 58 -7.97 -12.21 -6.76
CA ILE A 58 -9.34 -11.78 -7.04
C ILE A 58 -10.04 -12.67 -8.07
N ARG A 59 -9.68 -13.95 -8.12
CA ARG A 59 -10.35 -14.96 -8.94
C ARG A 59 -11.56 -15.54 -8.21
N THR A 60 -12.28 -16.43 -8.90
CA THR A 60 -13.37 -17.18 -8.29
C THR A 60 -12.85 -18.27 -7.33
N PRO A 61 -13.68 -18.75 -6.40
CA PRO A 61 -13.31 -19.84 -5.49
C PRO A 61 -12.82 -21.11 -6.21
N GLY A 62 -13.45 -21.49 -7.33
CA GLY A 62 -13.03 -22.65 -8.11
C GLY A 62 -11.66 -22.46 -8.77
N GLU A 63 -11.37 -21.26 -9.28
CA GLU A 63 -10.04 -20.94 -9.81
C GLU A 63 -8.96 -20.97 -8.71
N TYR A 64 -9.26 -20.44 -7.54
CA TYR A 64 -8.36 -20.45 -6.38
C TYR A 64 -8.04 -21.88 -5.91
N GLN A 65 -9.06 -22.72 -5.76
CA GLN A 65 -8.90 -24.13 -5.36
C GLN A 65 -8.10 -24.95 -6.36
N SER A 66 -8.13 -24.59 -7.64
CA SER A 66 -7.36 -25.27 -8.69
C SER A 66 -5.84 -25.04 -8.58
N GLY A 67 -5.43 -24.02 -7.82
CA GLY A 67 -4.06 -23.65 -7.56
C GLY A 67 -3.91 -22.12 -7.48
N HIS A 68 -3.15 -21.64 -6.50
CA HIS A 68 -2.96 -20.20 -6.22
C HIS A 68 -1.53 -19.92 -5.77
N LEU A 69 -1.14 -18.64 -5.71
CA LEU A 69 0.13 -18.24 -5.18
C LEU A 69 0.15 -18.52 -3.66
N LYS A 70 1.27 -19.01 -3.16
CA LYS A 70 1.41 -19.31 -1.73
C LYS A 70 1.07 -18.09 -0.89
N ASP A 71 0.36 -18.31 0.22
CA ASP A 71 -0.08 -17.28 1.19
C ASP A 71 -1.04 -16.23 0.62
N ALA A 72 -1.64 -16.48 -0.56
CA ALA A 72 -2.62 -15.58 -1.13
C ALA A 72 -3.95 -15.62 -0.36
N THR A 73 -4.49 -14.45 -0.06
CA THR A 73 -5.88 -14.26 0.40
C THR A 73 -6.79 -14.10 -0.82
N MET A 74 -7.99 -14.69 -0.78
CA MET A 74 -8.91 -14.64 -1.91
C MET A 74 -10.11 -13.74 -1.62
N ILE A 75 -10.45 -12.86 -2.58
CA ILE A 75 -11.70 -12.10 -2.64
C ILE A 75 -12.29 -12.25 -4.05
N ASP A 76 -13.48 -12.84 -4.16
CA ASP A 76 -14.08 -13.12 -5.47
C ASP A 76 -14.55 -11.82 -6.17
N TYR A 77 -13.91 -11.51 -7.31
CA TYR A 77 -14.24 -10.34 -8.15
C TYR A 77 -15.72 -10.26 -8.55
N TYR A 78 -16.38 -11.41 -8.71
CA TYR A 78 -17.79 -11.47 -9.13
C TYR A 78 -18.78 -11.50 -7.95
N SER A 79 -18.27 -11.51 -6.71
CA SER A 79 -19.12 -11.41 -5.53
C SER A 79 -19.81 -10.05 -5.47
N LYS A 80 -21.07 -10.05 -5.02
CA LYS A 80 -21.79 -8.79 -4.73
C LYS A 80 -21.12 -7.97 -3.62
N SER A 81 -20.35 -8.63 -2.75
CA SER A 81 -19.60 -8.02 -1.65
C SER A 81 -18.19 -7.60 -2.03
N PHE A 82 -17.74 -7.77 -3.28
CA PHE A 82 -16.36 -7.51 -3.70
C PHE A 82 -15.88 -6.11 -3.28
N VAL A 83 -16.65 -5.08 -3.58
CA VAL A 83 -16.29 -3.68 -3.24
C VAL A 83 -16.19 -3.50 -1.73
N ASP A 84 -17.15 -4.01 -0.98
CA ASP A 84 -17.20 -3.90 0.49
C ASP A 84 -16.02 -4.64 1.14
N GLU A 85 -15.65 -5.80 0.60
CA GLU A 85 -14.50 -6.58 1.08
C GLU A 85 -13.17 -5.86 0.81
N ILE A 86 -12.99 -5.29 -0.38
CA ILE A 86 -11.82 -4.46 -0.69
C ILE A 86 -11.78 -3.22 0.20
N GLU A 87 -12.92 -2.57 0.46
CA GLU A 87 -12.99 -1.38 1.30
C GLU A 87 -12.56 -1.64 2.75
N ARG A 88 -12.79 -2.85 3.28
CA ARG A 88 -12.38 -3.25 4.64
C ARG A 88 -10.90 -3.55 4.79
N LEU A 89 -10.16 -3.70 3.70
CA LEU A 89 -8.72 -3.95 3.75
C LEU A 89 -7.95 -2.74 4.30
N ASP A 90 -6.84 -3.01 4.98
CA ASP A 90 -5.95 -1.96 5.47
C ASP A 90 -5.23 -1.25 4.32
N LYS A 91 -5.56 0.02 4.08
CA LYS A 91 -5.02 0.84 3.00
C LYS A 91 -3.54 1.17 3.15
N LYS A 92 -2.96 0.99 4.34
CA LYS A 92 -1.54 1.26 4.61
C LYS A 92 -0.64 0.10 4.20
N LYS A 93 -1.19 -1.11 4.05
CA LYS A 93 -0.44 -2.27 3.59
C LYS A 93 -0.17 -2.23 2.09
N SER A 94 0.82 -3.00 1.67
CA SER A 94 1.15 -3.24 0.26
C SER A 94 0.42 -4.49 -0.24
N TYR A 95 -0.16 -4.43 -1.42
CA TYR A 95 -0.91 -5.54 -2.00
C TYR A 95 -0.34 -5.94 -3.36
N LEU A 96 -0.06 -7.22 -3.56
CA LEU A 96 0.15 -7.81 -4.87
C LEU A 96 -1.19 -8.41 -5.34
N VAL A 97 -1.86 -7.72 -6.26
CA VAL A 97 -3.19 -8.10 -6.77
C VAL A 97 -3.04 -8.87 -8.07
N TYR A 98 -3.68 -10.02 -8.17
CA TYR A 98 -3.70 -10.80 -9.40
C TYR A 98 -5.05 -11.45 -9.68
N CYS A 99 -5.28 -11.73 -10.95
CA CYS A 99 -6.38 -12.59 -11.40
C CYS A 99 -5.85 -13.64 -12.40
N ARG A 100 -6.71 -14.20 -13.25
CA ARG A 100 -6.30 -15.21 -14.22
C ARG A 100 -5.36 -14.66 -15.31
N SER A 101 -5.77 -13.59 -15.99
CA SER A 101 -5.09 -13.03 -17.17
C SER A 101 -4.69 -11.57 -17.03
N GLY A 102 -4.88 -10.96 -15.85
CA GLY A 102 -4.63 -9.53 -15.61
C GLY A 102 -5.84 -8.62 -15.86
N ASN A 103 -6.88 -9.06 -16.61
CA ASN A 103 -7.98 -8.18 -17.00
C ASN A 103 -8.86 -7.73 -15.83
N ARG A 104 -9.27 -8.66 -14.95
CA ARG A 104 -10.08 -8.33 -13.75
C ARG A 104 -9.30 -7.42 -12.80
N SER A 105 -8.04 -7.77 -12.55
CA SER A 105 -7.17 -6.98 -11.68
C SER A 105 -6.89 -5.60 -12.27
N ALA A 106 -6.65 -5.45 -13.57
CA ALA A 106 -6.50 -4.14 -14.21
C ALA A 106 -7.74 -3.26 -14.01
N ARG A 107 -8.94 -3.82 -14.22
CA ARG A 107 -10.20 -3.09 -14.00
C ARG A 107 -10.44 -2.71 -12.54
N SER A 108 -9.82 -3.41 -11.59
CA SER A 108 -9.92 -3.10 -10.17
C SER A 108 -8.98 -1.98 -9.73
N MET A 109 -7.98 -1.59 -10.53
CA MET A 109 -6.99 -0.58 -10.14
C MET A 109 -7.63 0.79 -9.83
N ASP A 110 -8.66 1.18 -10.58
CA ASP A 110 -9.42 2.42 -10.31
C ASP A 110 -10.11 2.37 -8.94
N LEU A 111 -10.63 1.20 -8.52
CA LEU A 111 -11.23 1.02 -7.21
C LEU A 111 -10.17 1.18 -6.09
N PHE A 112 -9.03 0.52 -6.22
CA PHE A 112 -7.93 0.66 -5.25
C PHE A 112 -7.45 2.12 -5.15
N ASN A 113 -7.37 2.82 -6.29
CA ASN A 113 -7.01 4.23 -6.32
C ASN A 113 -8.06 5.11 -5.61
N LYS A 114 -9.34 4.95 -5.91
CA LYS A 114 -10.45 5.67 -5.26
C LYS A 114 -10.50 5.42 -3.75
N LEU A 115 -10.21 4.21 -3.31
CA LEU A 115 -10.18 3.83 -1.90
C LEU A 115 -8.89 4.23 -1.18
N GLN A 116 -7.97 4.93 -1.85
CA GLN A 116 -6.76 5.51 -1.27
C GLN A 116 -5.77 4.45 -0.73
N PHE A 117 -5.64 3.30 -1.40
CA PHE A 117 -4.58 2.34 -1.10
C PHE A 117 -3.21 2.93 -1.40
N GLN A 118 -2.29 2.85 -0.45
CA GLN A 118 -0.98 3.48 -0.58
C GLN A 118 -0.10 2.79 -1.62
N LYS A 119 -0.13 1.44 -1.66
CA LYS A 119 0.81 0.69 -2.50
C LYS A 119 0.18 -0.58 -3.08
N ILE A 120 -0.03 -0.57 -4.38
CA ILE A 120 -0.58 -1.70 -5.13
C ILE A 120 0.43 -2.15 -6.18
N TYR A 121 0.69 -3.43 -6.21
CA TYR A 121 1.38 -4.12 -7.29
C TYR A 121 0.35 -4.92 -8.07
N HIS A 122 0.41 -4.84 -9.39
CA HIS A 122 -0.50 -5.54 -10.28
C HIS A 122 0.26 -6.56 -11.10
N LEU A 123 -0.03 -7.85 -10.93
CA LEU A 123 0.49 -8.90 -11.82
C LEU A 123 -0.21 -8.80 -13.18
N SER A 124 0.40 -8.08 -14.12
CA SER A 124 -0.24 -7.57 -15.35
C SER A 124 -0.81 -8.65 -16.27
N SER A 125 -0.16 -9.83 -16.35
CA SER A 125 -0.63 -10.98 -17.13
C SER A 125 -1.26 -12.08 -16.27
N GLY A 126 -1.52 -11.80 -15.00
CA GLY A 126 -2.16 -12.70 -14.05
C GLY A 126 -1.41 -14.01 -13.81
N ILE A 127 -2.12 -14.96 -13.18
CA ILE A 127 -1.53 -16.27 -12.84
C ILE A 127 -1.13 -17.08 -14.08
N ASN A 128 -1.69 -16.78 -15.26
CA ASN A 128 -1.31 -17.46 -16.50
C ASN A 128 0.18 -17.26 -16.81
N SER A 129 0.71 -16.02 -16.64
CA SER A 129 2.13 -15.76 -16.84
C SER A 129 2.99 -16.43 -15.77
N TRP A 130 2.51 -16.48 -14.53
CA TRP A 130 3.16 -17.18 -13.44
C TRP A 130 3.36 -18.68 -13.76
N ILE A 131 2.30 -19.33 -14.24
CA ILE A 131 2.33 -20.74 -14.68
C ILE A 131 3.26 -20.93 -15.89
N SER A 132 3.19 -20.05 -16.89
CA SER A 132 4.02 -20.18 -18.09
C SER A 132 5.52 -20.02 -17.82
N GLU A 133 5.89 -19.31 -16.76
CA GLU A 133 7.26 -19.20 -16.29
C GLU A 133 7.70 -20.34 -15.35
N GLY A 134 6.83 -21.36 -15.14
CA GLY A 134 7.14 -22.50 -14.29
C GLY A 134 7.22 -22.17 -12.80
N LEU A 135 6.63 -21.06 -12.37
CA LEU A 135 6.66 -20.64 -10.96
C LEU A 135 5.67 -21.48 -10.12
N PRO A 136 5.98 -21.74 -8.82
CA PRO A 136 5.22 -22.67 -8.02
C PRO A 136 3.83 -22.16 -7.62
N LEU A 137 2.88 -23.09 -7.57
CA LEU A 137 1.55 -22.90 -7.01
C LEU A 137 1.32 -23.84 -5.83
N VAL A 138 0.37 -23.47 -4.95
CA VAL A 138 -0.16 -24.32 -3.89
C VAL A 138 -1.66 -24.59 -4.14
N LYS A 139 -2.23 -25.61 -3.46
CA LYS A 139 -3.66 -25.93 -3.46
C LYS A 139 -4.22 -25.80 -2.06
#